data_18488f109c9988b44701326d622f245b
#
_entry.id   18488f109c9988b44701326d622f245b
#
_cell.length_a   1.000
_cell.length_b   1.000
_cell.length_c   1.000
_cell.angle_alpha   90.00
_cell.angle_beta   90.00
_cell.angle_gamma   90.00
#
_symmetry.space_group_name_H-M   'P 1'
#
loop_
_entity.id
_entity.type
_entity.pdbx_description
1 polymer ?
#
loop_
_entity_poly.entity_id
_entity_poly.type
_entity_poly.pdbx_seq_one_letter_code
_entity_poly.pdbx_strand_id
1 'polypeptide(L)'
;MNTTENKLRILLCEDEESLGMLVREYLQGKGYDAELYLDGEAGYKAFMKGKYDICLLDVMMPKMDGFTLAREIRIVNSEVPIIFLTAKNLKDDILEGFKLGADDYLTKPFSMDELVYRMEAILRRKKKKNQRAVTRY
;
A
#
# COMPACT_ATOMS: atom_id res chain seq x y z
N MET A 1 8.97 25.66 -9.88
CA MET A 1 8.15 24.90 -8.98
C MET A 1 8.71 23.53 -8.70
N ASN A 2 8.75 23.15 -7.46
CA ASN A 2 9.31 21.87 -7.05
C ASN A 2 8.23 20.80 -6.95
N THR A 3 8.18 19.91 -7.94
CA THR A 3 7.17 18.87 -7.99
C THR A 3 7.44 17.72 -7.01
N THR A 4 8.66 17.63 -6.47
CA THR A 4 8.98 16.54 -5.56
C THR A 4 8.22 16.64 -4.24
N GLU A 5 7.84 17.85 -3.83
CA GLU A 5 7.08 18.04 -2.60
C GLU A 5 5.66 17.53 -2.70
N ASN A 6 5.16 17.33 -3.91
CA ASN A 6 3.78 16.90 -4.13
C ASN A 6 3.67 15.43 -4.52
N LYS A 7 4.76 14.69 -4.47
CA LYS A 7 4.71 13.27 -4.79
C LYS A 7 3.97 12.50 -3.71
N LEU A 8 3.08 11.64 -4.15
CA LEU A 8 2.42 10.73 -3.21
C LEU A 8 3.41 9.68 -2.74
N ARG A 9 3.37 9.38 -1.46
CA ARG A 9 4.32 8.46 -0.84
C ARG A 9 3.70 7.09 -0.67
N ILE A 10 4.44 6.08 -1.07
CA ILE A 10 4.00 4.69 -1.04
C ILE A 10 4.91 3.89 -0.11
N LEU A 11 4.30 3.21 0.86
CA LEU A 11 5.00 2.21 1.66
C LEU A 11 4.85 0.87 0.94
N LEU A 12 5.97 0.32 0.47
CA LEU A 12 5.96 -0.96 -0.26
C LEU A 12 6.72 -1.98 0.58
N CYS A 13 6.01 -3.01 1.04
CA CYS A 13 6.62 -4.08 1.81
C CYS A 13 6.54 -5.37 1.00
N GLU A 14 7.68 -5.90 0.59
CA GLU A 14 7.78 -7.06 -0.26
C GLU A 14 9.10 -7.76 0.02
N ASP A 15 9.06 -9.02 0.48
CA ASP A 15 10.28 -9.74 0.85
C ASP A 15 11.03 -10.34 -0.34
N GLU A 16 10.37 -10.48 -1.46
CA GLU A 16 11.02 -10.92 -2.69
C GLU A 16 11.72 -9.71 -3.30
N GLU A 17 13.02 -9.61 -3.05
CA GLU A 17 13.75 -8.37 -3.34
C GLU A 17 13.69 -7.96 -4.81
N SER A 18 13.84 -8.91 -5.73
CA SER A 18 13.78 -8.61 -7.16
C SER A 18 12.46 -7.98 -7.54
N LEU A 19 11.37 -8.56 -7.08
CA LEU A 19 10.05 -8.04 -7.36
C LEU A 19 9.85 -6.68 -6.72
N GLY A 20 10.27 -6.55 -5.45
CA GLY A 20 10.14 -5.28 -4.75
C GLY A 20 10.85 -4.14 -5.44
N MET A 21 12.08 -4.40 -5.91
CA MET A 21 12.84 -3.37 -6.60
C MET A 21 12.20 -3.00 -7.93
N LEU A 22 11.70 -3.99 -8.65
CA LEU A 22 11.02 -3.74 -9.92
C LEU A 22 9.77 -2.87 -9.71
N VAL A 23 8.96 -3.21 -8.72
CA VAL A 23 7.76 -2.44 -8.41
C VAL A 23 8.14 -1.02 -8.01
N ARG A 24 9.13 -0.87 -7.12
CA ARG A 24 9.55 0.45 -6.67
C ARG A 24 10.00 1.33 -7.84
N GLU A 25 10.83 0.77 -8.73
CA GLU A 25 11.33 1.53 -9.85
C GLU A 25 10.22 1.93 -10.82
N TYR A 26 9.28 1.03 -11.03
CA TYR A 26 8.16 1.35 -11.90
C TYR A 26 7.31 2.49 -11.31
N LEU A 27 7.06 2.43 -10.00
CA LEU A 27 6.28 3.46 -9.34
C LEU A 27 7.02 4.80 -9.33
N GLN A 28 8.32 4.78 -9.10
CA GLN A 28 9.10 6.00 -9.16
C GLN A 28 9.09 6.61 -10.56
N GLY A 29 9.13 5.78 -11.58
CA GLY A 29 9.01 6.24 -12.95
C GLY A 29 7.66 6.87 -13.26
N LYS A 30 6.63 6.52 -12.51
CA LYS A 30 5.30 7.12 -12.66
C LYS A 30 5.13 8.38 -11.81
N GLY A 31 6.14 8.79 -11.06
CA GLY A 31 6.08 10.01 -10.29
C GLY A 31 5.72 9.84 -8.82
N TYR A 32 5.72 8.61 -8.32
CA TYR A 32 5.46 8.35 -6.91
C TYR A 32 6.76 8.26 -6.14
N ASP A 33 6.68 8.50 -4.83
CA ASP A 33 7.81 8.32 -3.93
C ASP A 33 7.62 6.99 -3.21
N ALA A 34 8.14 5.91 -3.79
CA ALA A 34 7.97 4.57 -3.26
C ALA A 34 9.19 4.15 -2.46
N GLU A 35 8.95 3.68 -1.23
CA GLU A 35 10.01 3.18 -0.35
C GLU A 35 9.78 1.69 -0.13
N LEU A 36 10.82 0.90 -0.39
CA LEU A 36 10.75 -0.55 -0.28
C LEU A 36 11.34 -1.04 1.03
N TYR A 37 10.59 -1.90 1.71
CA TYR A 37 11.05 -2.61 2.91
C TYR A 37 10.86 -4.10 2.69
N LEU A 38 11.83 -4.90 3.11
CA LEU A 38 11.87 -6.32 2.77
C LEU A 38 11.24 -7.22 3.83
N ASP A 39 10.74 -6.65 4.90
CA ASP A 39 10.03 -7.40 5.93
C ASP A 39 9.03 -6.49 6.63
N GLY A 40 8.12 -7.12 7.37
CA GLY A 40 7.04 -6.38 8.01
C GLY A 40 7.49 -5.51 9.16
N GLU A 41 8.53 -5.91 9.87
CA GLU A 41 9.03 -5.11 10.99
C GLU A 41 9.64 -3.80 10.51
N ALA A 42 10.43 -3.86 9.43
CA ALA A 42 11.00 -2.67 8.84
C ALA A 42 9.89 -1.74 8.32
N GLY A 43 8.86 -2.33 7.69
CA GLY A 43 7.72 -1.56 7.22
C GLY A 43 6.97 -0.89 8.37
N TYR A 44 6.80 -1.61 9.48
CA TYR A 44 6.15 -1.07 10.65
C TYR A 44 6.90 0.16 11.19
N LYS A 45 8.22 0.01 11.34
CA LYS A 45 9.03 1.12 11.85
C LYS A 45 8.98 2.33 10.93
N ALA A 46 9.00 2.09 9.62
CA ALA A 46 8.92 3.17 8.65
C ALA A 46 7.57 3.87 8.74
N PHE A 47 6.49 3.11 8.84
CA PHE A 47 5.16 3.69 8.91
C PHE A 47 5.00 4.57 10.15
N MET A 48 5.54 4.13 11.28
CA MET A 48 5.43 4.89 12.52
C MET A 48 6.19 6.22 12.47
N LYS A 49 7.21 6.32 11.62
CA LYS A 49 8.04 7.52 11.54
C LYS A 49 7.67 8.45 10.41
N GLY A 50 6.96 7.95 9.41
CA GLY A 50 6.68 8.72 8.22
C GLY A 50 5.20 8.92 7.98
N LYS A 51 4.89 9.55 6.85
CA LYS A 51 3.51 9.71 6.40
C LYS A 51 3.42 9.13 5.00
N TYR A 52 2.45 8.26 4.80
CA TYR A 52 2.27 7.56 3.53
C TYR A 52 0.84 7.73 3.05
N ASP A 53 0.70 7.81 1.74
CA ASP A 53 -0.61 7.98 1.10
C ASP A 53 -1.26 6.65 0.77
N ILE A 54 -0.46 5.61 0.63
CA ILE A 54 -0.98 4.27 0.36
C ILE A 54 0.07 3.24 0.77
N CYS A 55 -0.39 2.07 1.18
CA CYS A 55 0.47 0.95 1.57
C CYS A 55 0.22 -0.24 0.66
N LEU A 56 1.29 -0.80 0.12
CA LEU A 56 1.27 -2.04 -0.67
C LEU A 56 2.01 -3.09 0.15
N LEU A 57 1.28 -4.08 0.63
CA LEU A 57 1.82 -5.03 1.62
C LEU A 57 1.71 -6.46 1.11
N ASP A 58 2.84 -7.15 1.00
CA ASP A 58 2.81 -8.60 0.79
C ASP A 58 2.28 -9.25 2.06
N VAL A 59 1.48 -10.30 1.91
CA VAL A 59 0.94 -11.02 3.05
C VAL A 59 2.02 -11.84 3.74
N MET A 60 2.84 -12.56 2.96
CA MET A 60 3.85 -13.47 3.51
C MET A 60 5.21 -12.80 3.58
N MET A 61 5.61 -12.38 4.77
CA MET A 61 6.90 -11.74 4.99
C MET A 61 7.53 -12.22 6.29
N PRO A 62 8.89 -12.22 6.36
CA PRO A 62 9.55 -12.54 7.64
C PRO A 62 9.30 -11.47 8.69
N LYS A 63 9.48 -11.84 9.92
CA LYS A 63 9.44 -10.99 11.13
C LYS A 63 8.05 -10.49 11.48
N MET A 64 7.32 -9.98 10.52
CA MET A 64 5.93 -9.56 10.73
C MET A 64 5.21 -9.71 9.40
N ASP A 65 4.15 -10.53 9.35
CA ASP A 65 3.42 -10.71 8.10
C ASP A 65 2.56 -9.50 7.77
N GLY A 66 2.04 -9.48 6.54
CA GLY A 66 1.30 -8.33 6.05
C GLY A 66 0.00 -8.05 6.79
N PHE A 67 -0.69 -9.09 7.23
CA PHE A 67 -1.94 -8.90 7.99
C PHE A 67 -1.66 -8.29 9.36
N THR A 68 -0.61 -8.77 10.03
CA THR A 68 -0.21 -8.20 11.31
C THR A 68 0.20 -6.75 11.16
N LEU A 69 0.98 -6.46 10.12
CA LEU A 69 1.39 -5.09 9.84
C LEU A 69 0.17 -4.20 9.59
N ALA A 70 -0.80 -4.69 8.82
CA ALA A 70 -2.01 -3.91 8.55
C ALA A 70 -2.80 -3.63 9.82
N ARG A 71 -2.86 -4.60 10.75
CA ARG A 71 -3.53 -4.36 12.03
C ARG A 71 -2.86 -3.24 12.80
N GLU A 72 -1.53 -3.25 12.85
CA GLU A 72 -0.78 -2.21 13.54
C GLU A 72 -0.96 -0.85 12.88
N ILE A 73 -0.98 -0.82 11.55
CA ILE A 73 -1.23 0.41 10.83
C ILE A 73 -2.62 0.96 11.17
N ARG A 74 -3.62 0.08 11.21
CA ARG A 74 -5.00 0.51 11.47
C ARG A 74 -5.19 1.08 12.87
N ILE A 75 -4.37 0.69 13.82
CA ILE A 75 -4.43 1.27 15.16
C ILE A 75 -4.12 2.76 15.11
N VAL A 76 -3.17 3.18 14.28
CA VAL A 76 -2.74 4.58 14.24
C VAL A 76 -3.33 5.35 13.06
N ASN A 77 -3.83 4.66 12.06
CA ASN A 77 -4.41 5.32 10.89
C ASN A 77 -5.47 4.42 10.27
N SER A 78 -6.73 4.74 10.53
CA SER A 78 -7.84 3.93 10.06
C SER A 78 -8.18 4.17 8.58
N GLU A 79 -7.61 5.22 7.98
CA GLU A 79 -8.03 5.67 6.66
C GLU A 79 -7.03 5.45 5.53
N VAL A 80 -5.75 5.21 5.85
CA VAL A 80 -4.76 5.07 4.79
C VAL A 80 -5.11 3.86 3.92
N PRO A 81 -5.11 4.01 2.59
CA PRO A 81 -5.42 2.87 1.72
C PRO A 81 -4.39 1.76 1.85
N ILE A 82 -4.87 0.52 1.82
CA ILE A 82 -4.02 -0.67 1.86
C ILE A 82 -4.42 -1.60 0.73
N ILE A 83 -3.43 -2.01 -0.08
CA ILE A 83 -3.58 -3.07 -1.06
C ILE A 83 -2.66 -4.21 -0.64
N PHE A 84 -3.22 -5.40 -0.50
CA PHE A 84 -2.40 -6.59 -0.24
C PHE A 84 -1.91 -7.20 -1.54
N LEU A 85 -0.62 -7.55 -1.57
CA LEU A 85 0.01 -8.25 -2.70
C LEU A 85 0.36 -9.64 -2.21
N THR A 86 -0.07 -10.67 -2.93
CA THR A 86 0.19 -12.02 -2.43
C THR A 86 0.11 -13.08 -3.51
N ALA A 87 0.89 -14.14 -3.33
CA ALA A 87 0.76 -15.34 -4.14
C ALA A 87 -0.47 -16.14 -3.75
N LYS A 88 -1.08 -15.85 -2.59
CA LYS A 88 -2.23 -16.56 -2.09
C LYS A 88 -3.53 -15.90 -2.52
N ASN A 89 -4.47 -16.71 -3.01
CA ASN A 89 -5.81 -16.22 -3.29
C ASN A 89 -6.84 -17.10 -2.62
N LEU A 90 -6.50 -17.62 -1.45
CA LEU A 90 -7.42 -18.42 -0.66
C LEU A 90 -8.53 -17.51 -0.14
N LYS A 91 -9.74 -18.02 -0.20
CA LYS A 91 -10.92 -17.25 0.18
C LYS A 91 -10.81 -16.69 1.60
N ASP A 92 -10.31 -17.50 2.54
CA ASP A 92 -10.19 -17.08 3.93
C ASP A 92 -9.18 -15.94 4.09
N ASP A 93 -8.07 -15.99 3.34
CA ASP A 93 -7.06 -14.92 3.40
C ASP A 93 -7.62 -13.61 2.85
N ILE A 94 -8.40 -13.69 1.78
CA ILE A 94 -9.04 -12.51 1.21
C ILE A 94 -10.02 -11.90 2.20
N LEU A 95 -10.80 -12.73 2.88
CA LEU A 95 -11.74 -12.25 3.88
C LEU A 95 -11.02 -11.58 5.05
N GLU A 96 -9.89 -12.16 5.49
CA GLU A 96 -9.09 -11.56 6.55
C GLU A 96 -8.63 -10.17 6.16
N GLY A 97 -8.14 -10.02 4.93
CA GLY A 97 -7.68 -8.72 4.44
C GLY A 97 -8.79 -7.68 4.42
N PHE A 98 -9.97 -8.06 3.96
CA PHE A 98 -11.08 -7.12 3.93
C PHE A 98 -11.58 -6.75 5.32
N LYS A 99 -11.52 -7.68 6.27
CA LYS A 99 -11.85 -7.37 7.66
C LYS A 99 -10.94 -6.30 8.25
N LEU A 100 -9.71 -6.21 7.76
CA LEU A 100 -8.76 -5.20 8.19
C LEU A 100 -8.97 -3.87 7.45
N GLY A 101 -9.99 -3.79 6.60
CA GLY A 101 -10.26 -2.58 5.86
C GLY A 101 -9.37 -2.38 4.65
N ALA A 102 -8.90 -3.48 4.05
CA ALA A 102 -8.12 -3.39 2.81
C ALA A 102 -8.98 -2.82 1.69
N ASP A 103 -8.37 -1.98 0.88
CA ASP A 103 -9.06 -1.38 -0.27
C ASP A 103 -9.02 -2.30 -1.48
N ASP A 104 -8.03 -3.17 -1.56
CA ASP A 104 -7.94 -4.12 -2.66
C ASP A 104 -6.98 -5.24 -2.31
N TYR A 105 -6.94 -6.25 -3.15
CA TYR A 105 -6.19 -7.47 -2.94
C TYR A 105 -5.72 -7.94 -4.32
N LEU A 106 -4.43 -7.94 -4.55
CA LEU A 106 -3.85 -8.21 -5.85
C LEU A 106 -3.03 -9.48 -5.81
N THR A 107 -3.40 -10.48 -6.62
CA THR A 107 -2.77 -11.79 -6.64
C THR A 107 -1.57 -11.82 -7.57
N LYS A 108 -0.47 -12.38 -7.12
CA LYS A 108 0.72 -12.60 -7.94
C LYS A 108 0.51 -13.79 -8.87
N PRO A 109 1.02 -13.73 -10.10
CA PRO A 109 1.70 -12.59 -10.71
C PRO A 109 0.72 -11.53 -11.18
N PHE A 110 1.10 -10.28 -11.05
CA PHE A 110 0.27 -9.17 -11.54
C PHE A 110 1.12 -8.31 -12.47
N SER A 111 0.45 -7.54 -13.33
CA SER A 111 1.17 -6.59 -14.18
C SER A 111 1.36 -5.27 -13.44
N MET A 112 2.41 -4.55 -13.79
CA MET A 112 2.64 -3.23 -13.21
C MET A 112 1.51 -2.28 -13.55
N ASP A 113 0.98 -2.39 -14.78
CA ASP A 113 -0.15 -1.56 -15.20
C ASP A 113 -1.39 -1.81 -14.35
N GLU A 114 -1.66 -3.07 -14.02
CA GLU A 114 -2.80 -3.41 -13.17
C GLU A 114 -2.63 -2.80 -11.77
N LEU A 115 -1.45 -2.92 -11.22
CA LEU A 115 -1.16 -2.36 -9.90
C LEU A 115 -1.41 -0.86 -9.88
N VAL A 116 -0.85 -0.14 -10.86
CA VAL A 116 -1.00 1.31 -10.91
C VAL A 116 -2.46 1.70 -11.12
N TYR A 117 -3.16 0.99 -11.99
CA TYR A 117 -4.57 1.27 -12.24
C TYR A 117 -5.39 1.17 -10.94
N ARG A 118 -5.16 0.11 -10.16
CA ARG A 118 -5.90 -0.07 -8.91
C ARG A 118 -5.53 0.98 -7.88
N MET A 119 -4.24 1.29 -7.77
CA MET A 119 -3.80 2.35 -6.88
C MET A 119 -4.47 3.68 -7.21
N GLU A 120 -4.45 4.04 -8.48
CA GLU A 120 -5.00 5.33 -8.90
C GLU A 120 -6.50 5.40 -8.68
N ALA A 121 -7.19 4.29 -8.89
CA ALA A 121 -8.63 4.26 -8.63
C ALA A 121 -8.92 4.52 -7.15
N ILE A 122 -8.15 3.91 -6.26
CA ILE A 122 -8.33 4.08 -4.83
C ILE A 122 -7.98 5.50 -4.40
N LEU A 123 -6.89 6.04 -4.91
CA LEU A 123 -6.44 7.38 -4.55
C LEU A 123 -7.44 8.44 -5.04
N ARG A 124 -8.04 8.24 -6.22
CA ARG A 124 -9.07 9.15 -6.71
C ARG A 124 -10.30 9.14 -5.81
N ARG A 125 -10.72 7.95 -5.37
CA ARG A 125 -11.89 7.85 -4.48
C ARG A 125 -11.66 8.56 -3.16
N LYS A 126 -10.46 8.41 -2.59
CA LYS A 126 -10.10 9.09 -1.35
C LYS A 126 -10.09 10.60 -1.52
N LYS A 127 -9.55 11.08 -2.63
CA LYS A 127 -9.52 12.51 -2.91
C LYS A 127 -10.92 13.09 -3.03
N LYS A 128 -11.82 12.40 -3.75
CA LYS A 128 -13.20 12.83 -3.90
C LYS A 128 -13.92 12.87 -2.56
N LYS A 129 -13.70 11.84 -1.73
CA LYS A 129 -14.32 11.78 -0.41
C LYS A 129 -13.89 12.97 0.44
N ASN A 130 -12.60 13.29 0.42
CA ASN A 130 -12.07 14.41 1.19
C ASN A 130 -12.61 15.75 0.69
N GLN A 131 -12.74 15.91 -0.62
CA GLN A 131 -13.30 17.12 -1.18
C GLN A 131 -14.76 17.32 -0.79
N ARG A 132 -15.55 16.24 -0.79
CA ARG A 132 -16.93 16.31 -0.36
C ARG A 132 -17.03 16.74 1.09
N ALA A 133 -16.18 16.20 1.94
CA ALA A 133 -16.18 16.57 3.35
C ALA A 133 -15.86 18.04 3.54
N VAL A 134 -14.93 18.57 2.75
CA VAL A 134 -14.56 19.98 2.83
C VAL A 134 -15.69 20.90 2.34
N THR A 135 -16.41 20.49 1.31
CA THR A 135 -17.45 21.36 0.71
C THR A 135 -18.80 21.22 1.36
N ARG A 136 -18.91 20.52 2.45
CA ARG A 136 -20.18 20.16 3.04
C ARG A 136 -20.70 21.14 4.07
N TYR A 137 -20.16 22.25 4.14
CA TYR A 137 -20.65 23.19 5.12
C TYR A 137 -21.88 23.91 4.64
#